data_81c8e6b95c800fb5bf6ab41a4d80743a
#
_entry.id   81c8e6b95c800fb5bf6ab41a4d80743a
#
_cell.length_a   1.000
_cell.length_b   1.000
_cell.length_c   1.000
_cell.angle_alpha   90.00
_cell.angle_beta   90.00
_cell.angle_gamma   90.00
#
_symmetry.space_group_name_H-M   'P 1'
#
loop_
_entity.id
_entity.type
_entity.pdbx_description
1 polymer ?
#
loop_
_entity_poly.entity_id
_entity_poly.type
_entity_poly.pdbx_seq_one_letter_code
_entity_poly.pdbx_strand_id
1 'polypeptide(L)'
;MTCNNEWNQLEEIIVGTALSSTIPFPNKSLMSCLYTDYEEDYVLGVSGSFPDWLIEEQEEDLQRLSNTLENLGIKVHRPIILEHDPINMHYHCPRDLTLIIGNTIIETPTPIFNRQNETKAYKHVFNYLNKHKGYTWIKAPQASIKPDNYLYT
;
A
#
# COMPACT_ATOMS: atom_id res chain seq x y z
N MET A 1 -7.64 -2.21 22.15
CA MET A 1 -6.78 -1.25 21.46
C MET A 1 -7.63 -0.43 20.52
N THR A 2 -7.56 0.88 20.58
CA THR A 2 -8.35 1.77 19.71
C THR A 2 -7.45 2.91 19.23
N CYS A 3 -7.44 3.20 17.94
CA CYS A 3 -6.69 4.30 17.36
C CYS A 3 -7.56 5.57 17.35
N ASN A 4 -7.45 6.39 18.40
CA ASN A 4 -8.27 7.60 18.56
C ASN A 4 -7.48 8.91 18.36
N ASN A 5 -6.16 8.81 18.27
CA ASN A 5 -5.25 9.96 18.05
C ASN A 5 -3.85 9.47 17.67
N GLU A 6 -2.96 10.39 17.33
CA GLU A 6 -1.61 10.11 16.85
C GLU A 6 -0.54 10.07 17.96
N TRP A 7 -0.90 10.36 19.20
CA TRP A 7 0.05 10.49 20.33
C TRP A 7 -0.13 9.49 21.46
N ASN A 8 -1.11 8.59 21.37
CA ASN A 8 -1.21 7.47 22.29
C ASN A 8 -0.09 6.45 22.01
N GLN A 9 0.20 5.63 23.00
CA GLN A 9 1.18 4.56 22.85
C GLN A 9 0.84 3.67 21.65
N LEU A 10 1.78 3.54 20.73
CA LEU A 10 1.66 2.65 19.58
C LEU A 10 1.84 1.21 20.05
N GLU A 11 0.92 0.33 19.71
CA GLU A 11 0.95 -1.08 20.10
C GLU A 11 1.13 -2.01 18.91
N GLU A 12 0.50 -1.71 17.78
CA GLU A 12 0.63 -2.47 16.53
C GLU A 12 0.68 -1.52 15.33
N ILE A 13 1.45 -1.86 14.31
CA ILE A 13 1.61 -1.07 13.10
C ILE A 13 1.75 -1.98 11.86
N ILE A 14 1.36 -1.47 10.71
CA ILE A 14 1.66 -2.09 9.43
C ILE A 14 2.83 -1.34 8.80
N VAL A 15 3.93 -2.03 8.56
CA VAL A 15 5.08 -1.54 7.79
C VAL A 15 5.03 -2.18 6.41
N GLY A 16 5.15 -1.38 5.37
CA GLY A 16 5.12 -1.84 3.98
C GLY A 16 6.35 -2.67 3.59
N THR A 17 6.46 -3.04 2.32
CA THR A 17 7.62 -3.70 1.72
C THR A 17 7.97 -3.07 0.38
N ALA A 18 9.24 -3.05 0.03
CA ALA A 18 9.73 -2.63 -1.28
C ALA A 18 9.80 -3.78 -2.29
N LEU A 19 9.68 -5.02 -1.81
CA LEU A 19 9.77 -6.20 -2.67
C LEU A 19 8.71 -6.16 -3.78
N SER A 20 9.11 -6.52 -4.99
CA SER A 20 8.27 -6.51 -6.19
C SER A 20 7.74 -5.13 -6.59
N SER A 21 8.40 -4.05 -6.16
CA SER A 21 8.06 -2.70 -6.60
C SER A 21 8.35 -2.50 -8.08
N THR A 22 7.43 -1.84 -8.78
CA THR A 22 7.54 -1.57 -10.20
C THR A 22 7.12 -0.14 -10.55
N ILE A 23 7.64 0.38 -11.65
CA ILE A 23 7.05 1.51 -12.36
C ILE A 23 6.08 0.89 -13.38
N PRO A 24 4.77 1.01 -13.17
CA PRO A 24 3.82 0.38 -14.08
C PRO A 24 3.76 1.07 -15.43
N PHE A 25 3.25 0.36 -16.43
CA PHE A 25 2.99 0.98 -17.73
C PHE A 25 2.05 2.17 -17.58
N PRO A 26 2.28 3.24 -18.37
CA PRO A 26 1.48 4.45 -18.29
C PRO A 26 0.01 4.15 -18.58
N ASN A 27 -0.84 4.81 -17.85
CA ASN A 27 -2.29 4.85 -18.08
C ASN A 27 -2.82 6.18 -17.56
N LYS A 28 -4.03 6.54 -17.95
CA LYS A 28 -4.59 7.88 -17.65
C LYS A 28 -4.60 8.21 -16.17
N SER A 29 -4.95 7.26 -15.31
CA SER A 29 -5.01 7.50 -13.86
C SER A 29 -3.61 7.74 -13.27
N LEU A 30 -2.64 6.96 -13.71
CA LEU A 30 -1.24 7.08 -13.28
C LEU A 30 -0.64 8.42 -13.72
N MET A 31 -0.78 8.75 -15.01
CA MET A 31 -0.28 9.99 -15.59
C MET A 31 -0.90 11.22 -14.92
N SER A 32 -2.21 11.19 -14.66
CA SER A 32 -2.91 12.31 -14.02
C SER A 32 -2.59 12.51 -12.54
N CYS A 33 -2.13 11.47 -11.84
CA CYS A 33 -1.88 11.55 -10.40
C CYS A 33 -0.42 11.69 -10.02
N LEU A 34 0.48 10.99 -10.71
CA LEU A 34 1.88 10.88 -10.30
C LEU A 34 2.87 11.44 -11.32
N TYR A 35 2.51 11.46 -12.59
CA TYR A 35 3.42 11.82 -13.69
C TYR A 35 2.87 12.96 -14.52
N THR A 36 2.21 13.94 -13.90
CA THR A 36 1.60 15.09 -14.57
C THR A 36 2.58 15.93 -15.40
N ASP A 37 3.85 15.93 -15.01
CA ASP A 37 4.91 16.74 -15.63
C ASP A 37 5.77 15.93 -16.63
N TYR A 38 5.38 14.67 -16.88
CA TYR A 38 6.14 13.77 -17.77
C TYR A 38 5.33 13.38 -19.00
N GLU A 39 6.03 13.21 -20.12
CA GLU A 39 5.43 12.64 -21.33
C GLU A 39 5.21 11.13 -21.16
N GLU A 40 4.14 10.60 -21.76
CA GLU A 40 3.77 9.19 -21.67
C GLU A 40 4.89 8.27 -22.19
N ASP A 41 5.52 8.65 -23.30
CA ASP A 41 6.65 7.90 -23.90
C ASP A 41 7.85 7.81 -22.95
N TYR A 42 8.11 8.85 -22.17
CA TYR A 42 9.17 8.81 -21.16
C TYR A 42 8.83 7.80 -20.05
N VAL A 43 7.61 7.83 -19.51
CA VAL A 43 7.17 6.89 -18.47
C VAL A 43 7.17 5.46 -19.00
N LEU A 44 6.76 5.25 -20.24
CA LEU A 44 6.83 3.95 -20.91
C LEU A 44 8.28 3.45 -21.01
N GLY A 45 9.22 4.31 -21.33
CA GLY A 45 10.64 3.97 -21.46
C GLY A 45 11.30 3.54 -20.14
N VAL A 46 10.76 3.98 -18.99
CA VAL A 46 11.27 3.61 -17.66
C VAL A 46 10.38 2.60 -16.92
N SER A 47 9.28 2.16 -17.55
CA SER A 47 8.38 1.17 -16.96
C SER A 47 9.05 -0.18 -16.77
N GLY A 48 8.72 -0.87 -15.68
CA GLY A 48 9.28 -2.17 -15.34
C GLY A 48 9.68 -2.26 -13.87
N SER A 49 10.47 -3.28 -13.53
CA SER A 49 11.00 -3.43 -12.17
C SER A 49 12.01 -2.34 -11.86
N PHE A 50 12.01 -1.86 -10.63
CA PHE A 50 13.13 -1.07 -10.14
C PHE A 50 14.44 -1.90 -10.16
N PRO A 51 15.62 -1.25 -10.25
CA PRO A 51 16.89 -1.94 -10.09
C PRO A 51 16.95 -2.71 -8.76
N ASP A 52 17.51 -3.92 -8.78
CA ASP A 52 17.56 -4.79 -7.60
C ASP A 52 18.23 -4.10 -6.41
N TRP A 53 19.33 -3.37 -6.64
CA TRP A 53 20.03 -2.64 -5.58
C TRP A 53 19.14 -1.61 -4.87
N LEU A 54 18.22 -0.97 -5.59
CA LEU A 54 17.30 0.01 -5.01
C LEU A 54 16.22 -0.68 -4.17
N ILE A 55 15.70 -1.81 -4.65
CA ILE A 55 14.74 -2.62 -3.92
C ILE A 55 15.37 -3.16 -2.64
N GLU A 56 16.61 -3.67 -2.72
CA GLU A 56 17.36 -4.20 -1.58
C GLU A 56 17.59 -3.12 -0.52
N GLU A 57 18.07 -1.93 -0.91
CA GLU A 57 18.30 -0.82 0.01
C GLU A 57 17.02 -0.36 0.71
N GLN A 58 15.95 -0.19 -0.04
CA GLN A 58 14.64 0.19 0.53
C GLN A 58 14.08 -0.89 1.46
N GLU A 59 14.22 -2.17 1.10
CA GLU A 59 13.72 -3.26 1.95
C GLU A 59 14.55 -3.38 3.24
N GLU A 60 15.88 -3.17 3.16
CA GLU A 60 16.73 -3.10 4.35
C GLU A 60 16.28 -1.98 5.30
N ASP A 61 15.96 -0.79 4.79
CA ASP A 61 15.50 0.33 5.60
C ASP A 61 14.15 0.03 6.26
N LEU A 62 13.21 -0.56 5.52
CA LEU A 62 11.91 -0.99 6.06
C LEU A 62 12.09 -2.11 7.10
N GLN A 63 13.06 -3.01 6.91
CA GLN A 63 13.37 -4.05 7.90
C GLN A 63 14.03 -3.47 9.15
N ARG A 64 14.93 -2.50 9.02
CA ARG A 64 15.54 -1.78 10.16
C ARG A 64 14.47 -1.04 10.96
N LEU A 65 13.52 -0.38 10.28
CA LEU A 65 12.37 0.24 10.93
C LEU A 65 11.54 -0.79 11.70
N SER A 66 11.21 -1.91 11.06
CA SER A 66 10.45 -3.00 11.69
C SER A 66 11.15 -3.52 12.96
N ASN A 67 12.44 -3.84 12.86
CA ASN A 67 13.22 -4.31 13.99
C ASN A 67 13.28 -3.28 15.14
N THR A 68 13.38 -2.00 14.81
CA THR A 68 13.39 -0.92 15.82
C THR A 68 12.06 -0.86 16.55
N LEU A 69 10.95 -0.95 15.85
CA LEU A 69 9.62 -0.94 16.43
C LEU A 69 9.37 -2.18 17.29
N GLU A 70 9.78 -3.36 16.83
CA GLU A 70 9.67 -4.60 17.59
C GLU A 70 10.51 -4.58 18.88
N ASN A 71 11.72 -4.00 18.84
CA ASN A 71 12.55 -3.81 20.02
C ASN A 71 11.93 -2.84 21.05
N LEU A 72 11.03 -1.96 20.61
CA LEU A 72 10.21 -1.10 21.46
C LEU A 72 8.94 -1.79 21.99
N GLY A 73 8.74 -3.07 21.69
CA GLY A 73 7.58 -3.85 22.09
C GLY A 73 6.34 -3.62 21.21
N ILE A 74 6.50 -2.98 20.05
CA ILE A 74 5.42 -2.73 19.09
C ILE A 74 5.31 -3.93 18.15
N LYS A 75 4.10 -4.45 17.98
CA LYS A 75 3.87 -5.52 17.02
C LYS A 75 3.84 -4.99 15.60
N VAL A 76 4.74 -5.49 14.76
CA VAL A 76 4.81 -5.13 13.35
C VAL A 76 4.12 -6.18 12.49
N HIS A 77 3.31 -5.71 11.56
CA HIS A 77 2.69 -6.51 10.50
C HIS A 77 3.30 -6.12 9.16
N ARG A 78 3.57 -7.10 8.31
CA ARG A 78 4.09 -6.89 6.96
C ARG A 78 3.08 -7.37 5.91
N PRO A 79 3.01 -6.76 4.71
CA PRO A 79 2.19 -7.29 3.63
C PRO A 79 2.74 -8.63 3.11
N ILE A 80 1.87 -9.41 2.48
CA ILE A 80 2.31 -10.54 1.64
C ILE A 80 2.49 -10.05 0.21
N ILE A 81 3.51 -10.53 -0.46
CA ILE A 81 3.71 -10.24 -1.89
C ILE A 81 2.68 -11.05 -2.67
N LEU A 82 1.94 -10.36 -3.53
CA LEU A 82 1.00 -10.99 -4.43
C LEU A 82 1.77 -11.43 -5.68
N GLU A 83 2.00 -12.73 -5.80
CA GLU A 83 2.59 -13.30 -7.01
C GLU A 83 1.70 -12.99 -8.22
N HIS A 84 2.32 -12.61 -9.33
CA HIS A 84 1.67 -12.42 -10.62
C HIS A 84 0.60 -11.32 -10.72
N ASP A 85 0.69 -10.27 -9.91
CA ASP A 85 -0.10 -9.08 -10.19
C ASP A 85 0.71 -8.04 -10.96
N PRO A 86 0.69 -8.05 -12.30
CA PRO A 86 1.50 -7.14 -13.14
C PRO A 86 1.03 -5.68 -13.07
N ILE A 87 -0.05 -5.43 -12.36
CA ILE A 87 -0.65 -4.10 -12.23
C ILE A 87 -0.12 -3.37 -11.00
N ASN A 88 0.45 -4.09 -10.04
CA ASN A 88 0.88 -3.47 -8.78
C ASN A 88 2.08 -2.54 -8.97
N MET A 89 1.98 -1.38 -8.33
CA MET A 89 3.11 -0.46 -8.22
C MET A 89 4.07 -0.87 -7.11
N HIS A 90 3.56 -0.92 -5.89
CA HIS A 90 4.36 -1.18 -4.69
C HIS A 90 3.48 -1.35 -3.46
N TYR A 91 4.06 -1.90 -2.39
CA TYR A 91 3.36 -2.13 -1.11
C TYR A 91 3.96 -1.34 0.06
N HIS A 92 4.75 -0.29 -0.20
CA HIS A 92 5.46 0.41 0.88
C HIS A 92 4.62 1.49 1.59
N CYS A 93 3.46 1.89 1.05
CA CYS A 93 2.60 2.93 1.62
C CYS A 93 1.23 2.42 2.07
N PRO A 94 1.11 1.59 3.12
CA PRO A 94 -0.17 1.07 3.58
C PRO A 94 -1.17 2.15 4.02
N ARG A 95 -0.70 3.30 4.50
CA ARG A 95 -1.54 4.41 4.97
C ARG A 95 -2.40 5.04 3.87
N ASP A 96 -1.97 4.92 2.61
CA ASP A 96 -2.71 5.50 1.48
C ASP A 96 -3.99 4.71 1.16
N LEU A 97 -4.05 3.47 1.62
CA LEU A 97 -5.09 2.51 1.28
C LEU A 97 -5.94 2.09 2.49
N THR A 98 -5.53 2.52 3.68
CA THR A 98 -6.14 2.05 4.92
C THR A 98 -6.20 3.16 5.95
N LEU A 99 -7.40 3.43 6.45
CA LEU A 99 -7.65 4.33 7.56
C LEU A 99 -8.14 3.53 8.76
N ILE A 100 -7.57 3.79 9.93
CA ILE A 100 -8.01 3.16 11.19
C ILE A 100 -8.55 4.24 12.11
N ILE A 101 -9.82 4.12 12.49
CA ILE A 101 -10.48 5.01 13.44
C ILE A 101 -11.09 4.16 14.56
N GLY A 102 -10.67 4.39 15.79
CA GLY A 102 -11.09 3.56 16.92
C GLY A 102 -10.72 2.10 16.69
N ASN A 103 -11.71 1.24 16.63
CA ASN A 103 -11.57 -0.18 16.30
C ASN A 103 -12.10 -0.52 14.90
N THR A 104 -12.12 0.44 14.00
CA THR A 104 -12.63 0.24 12.64
C THR A 104 -11.50 0.43 11.63
N ILE A 105 -11.31 -0.57 10.79
CA ILE A 105 -10.41 -0.56 9.63
C ILE A 105 -11.27 -0.19 8.42
N ILE A 106 -10.90 0.85 7.72
CA ILE A 106 -11.58 1.31 6.51
C ILE A 106 -10.59 1.19 5.35
N GLU A 107 -10.90 0.33 4.38
CA GLU A 107 -10.20 0.36 3.09
C GLU A 107 -10.63 1.59 2.33
N THR A 108 -9.68 2.37 1.87
CA THR A 108 -9.96 3.57 1.07
C THR A 108 -9.85 3.25 -0.42
N PRO A 109 -10.75 3.76 -1.26
CA PRO A 109 -10.62 3.61 -2.70
C PRO A 109 -9.40 4.42 -3.17
N THR A 110 -8.59 3.82 -4.04
CA THR A 110 -7.49 4.52 -4.66
C THR A 110 -7.88 5.05 -6.03
N PRO A 111 -7.50 6.29 -6.38
CA PRO A 111 -7.73 6.84 -7.70
C PRO A 111 -6.79 6.26 -8.77
N ILE A 112 -5.74 5.56 -8.38
CA ILE A 112 -4.73 5.02 -9.29
C ILE A 112 -5.07 3.57 -9.60
N PHE A 113 -5.32 3.26 -10.86
CA PHE A 113 -5.68 1.93 -11.33
C PHE A 113 -4.69 0.86 -10.84
N ASN A 114 -3.39 1.14 -10.94
CA ASN A 114 -2.31 0.22 -10.57
C ASN A 114 -2.23 -0.09 -9.07
N ARG A 115 -2.93 0.66 -8.22
CA ARG A 115 -2.95 0.45 -6.77
C ARG A 115 -4.21 -0.24 -6.25
N GLN A 116 -5.18 -0.50 -7.11
CA GLN A 116 -6.49 -1.06 -6.69
C GLN A 116 -6.40 -2.42 -6.02
N ASN A 117 -5.37 -3.19 -6.31
CA ASN A 117 -5.15 -4.53 -5.76
C ASN A 117 -4.27 -4.55 -4.51
N GLU A 118 -3.60 -3.45 -4.16
CA GLU A 118 -2.62 -3.42 -3.07
C GLU A 118 -3.22 -3.81 -1.72
N THR A 119 -4.48 -3.48 -1.45
CA THR A 119 -5.16 -3.87 -0.20
C THR A 119 -5.22 -5.39 -0.02
N LYS A 120 -5.15 -6.17 -1.10
CA LYS A 120 -5.14 -7.63 -1.03
C LYS A 120 -3.92 -8.16 -0.26
N ALA A 121 -2.78 -7.46 -0.34
CA ALA A 121 -1.55 -7.81 0.37
C ALA A 121 -1.69 -7.69 1.90
N TYR A 122 -2.64 -6.90 2.38
CA TYR A 122 -2.88 -6.63 3.80
C TYR A 122 -4.06 -7.40 4.39
N LYS A 123 -4.81 -8.15 3.59
CA LYS A 123 -6.02 -8.88 4.04
C LYS A 123 -5.79 -9.82 5.21
N HIS A 124 -4.63 -10.44 5.30
CA HIS A 124 -4.30 -11.33 6.43
C HIS A 124 -4.20 -10.54 7.73
N VAL A 125 -3.68 -9.30 7.70
CA VAL A 125 -3.63 -8.40 8.86
C VAL A 125 -5.04 -7.98 9.25
N PHE A 126 -5.87 -7.57 8.29
CA PHE A 126 -7.25 -7.16 8.56
C PHE A 126 -8.08 -8.30 9.15
N ASN A 127 -7.91 -9.52 8.62
CA ASN A 127 -8.54 -10.72 9.17
C ASN A 127 -8.06 -11.02 10.59
N TYR A 128 -6.76 -10.89 10.87
CA TYR A 128 -6.23 -11.06 12.22
C TYR A 128 -6.85 -10.05 13.18
N LEU A 129 -6.85 -8.78 12.85
CA LEU A 129 -7.42 -7.72 13.69
C LEU A 129 -8.92 -7.91 13.91
N ASN A 130 -9.66 -8.29 12.89
CA ASN A 130 -11.09 -8.56 12.98
C ASN A 130 -11.37 -9.76 13.91
N LYS A 131 -10.72 -10.90 13.68
CA LYS A 131 -11.00 -12.16 14.41
C LYS A 131 -10.48 -12.17 15.84
N HIS A 132 -9.33 -11.55 16.09
CA HIS A 132 -8.63 -11.69 17.36
C HIS A 132 -8.62 -10.42 18.22
N LYS A 133 -8.91 -9.27 17.63
CA LYS A 133 -8.90 -7.97 18.32
C LYS A 133 -10.24 -7.25 18.29
N GLY A 134 -11.26 -7.83 17.65
CA GLY A 134 -12.61 -7.27 17.59
C GLY A 134 -12.75 -6.02 16.73
N TYR A 135 -11.86 -5.84 15.76
CA TYR A 135 -11.97 -4.73 14.82
C TYR A 135 -13.10 -4.98 13.82
N THR A 136 -13.83 -3.94 13.48
CA THR A 136 -14.72 -3.91 12.32
C THR A 136 -13.92 -3.62 11.07
N TRP A 137 -14.13 -4.39 10.02
CA TRP A 137 -13.48 -4.15 8.73
C TRP A 137 -14.51 -3.72 7.69
N ILE A 138 -14.37 -2.49 7.20
CA ILE A 138 -15.19 -1.90 6.14
C ILE A 138 -14.37 -1.90 4.86
N LYS A 139 -14.84 -2.66 3.88
CA LYS A 139 -14.19 -2.69 2.57
C LYS A 139 -14.56 -1.46 1.76
N ALA A 140 -13.59 -0.94 1.03
CA ALA A 140 -13.88 0.06 0.01
C ALA A 140 -14.88 -0.48 -1.02
N PRO A 141 -15.77 0.36 -1.55
CA PRO A 141 -16.49 0.01 -2.76
C PRO A 141 -15.48 -0.31 -3.86
N GLN A 142 -15.79 -1.29 -4.69
CA GLN A 142 -14.90 -1.62 -5.81
C GLN A 142 -14.79 -0.39 -6.71
N ALA A 143 -13.58 0.06 -6.94
CA ALA A 143 -13.36 1.18 -7.84
C ALA A 143 -13.75 0.78 -9.28
N SER A 144 -14.52 1.63 -9.94
CA SER A 144 -14.90 1.46 -11.35
C SER A 144 -13.83 1.99 -12.33
N ILE A 145 -12.68 2.33 -11.83
CA ILE A 145 -11.58 2.90 -12.62
C ILE A 145 -10.99 1.82 -13.52
N LYS A 146 -10.92 2.12 -14.80
CA LYS A 146 -10.23 1.33 -15.82
C LYS A 146 -8.97 2.09 -16.26
N PRO A 147 -7.99 1.41 -16.89
CA PRO A 147 -6.77 2.08 -17.36
C PRO A 147 -7.01 3.33 -18.21
N ASP A 148 -8.06 3.29 -19.02
CA ASP A 148 -8.40 4.36 -19.97
C ASP A 148 -9.33 5.44 -19.42
N ASN A 149 -9.78 5.33 -18.17
CA ASN A 149 -10.66 6.31 -17.57
C ASN A 149 -9.89 7.35 -16.76
N TYR A 150 -10.38 8.60 -16.81
CA TYR A 150 -9.94 9.63 -15.86
C TYR A 150 -10.61 9.44 -14.50
N LEU A 151 -9.99 10.03 -13.48
CA LEU A 151 -10.48 10.04 -12.11
C LEU A 151 -11.84 10.71 -11.92
N TYR A 152 -12.20 11.57 -12.84
CA TYR A 152 -13.37 12.44 -12.77
C TYR A 152 -14.21 12.28 -14.03
N THR A 153 -15.12 11.37 -13.99
CA THR A 153 -16.28 11.33 -14.86
C THR A 153 -17.54 11.25 -14.03
#